data_be3e64a22035f8b2c032928fbc7850fd
#
_entry.id   be3e64a22035f8b2c032928fbc7850fd
#
_cell.length_a   1.000
_cell.length_b   1.000
_cell.length_c   1.000
_cell.angle_alpha   90.00
_cell.angle_beta   90.00
_cell.angle_gamma   90.00
#
_symmetry.space_group_name_H-M   'P 1'
#
loop_
_entity.id
_entity.type
_entity.pdbx_description
1 polymer ?
#
loop_
_entity_poly.entity_id
_entity_poly.type
_entity_poly.pdbx_seq_one_letter_code
_entity_poly.pdbx_strand_id
1 'polypeptide(L)'
;YQTVCDGIDGVLVRHGDVHDGKMFRVERENTDTVVLFCHFGVECVLLSHIMKISPVVLWHNFVALPTSVTTLITEEREQGKALFRCNAFGDISHLYAGGEPASFQARFCETYSNFDERH
;
A
#
# COMPACT_ATOMS: atom_id res chain seq x y z
N TYR A 1 -5.93 -7.17 12.61
CA TYR A 1 -4.63 -7.25 11.93
C TYR A 1 -4.44 -8.60 11.21
N GLN A 2 -4.52 -9.69 11.95
CA GLN A 2 -4.26 -11.03 11.40
C GLN A 2 -5.26 -11.41 10.30
N THR A 3 -6.53 -11.04 10.46
CA THR A 3 -7.56 -11.32 9.44
C THR A 3 -7.23 -10.63 8.11
N VAL A 4 -6.72 -9.39 8.16
CA VAL A 4 -6.31 -8.66 6.95
C VAL A 4 -5.09 -9.33 6.32
N CYS A 5 -4.12 -9.72 7.13
CA CYS A 5 -2.93 -10.41 6.65
C CYS A 5 -3.27 -11.73 5.96
N ASP A 6 -4.14 -12.53 6.58
CA ASP A 6 -4.59 -13.79 6.00
C ASP A 6 -5.36 -13.58 4.70
N GLY A 7 -6.16 -12.52 4.64
CA GLY A 7 -6.89 -12.16 3.43
C GLY A 7 -5.98 -11.83 2.26
N ILE A 8 -4.97 -11.00 2.47
CA ILE A 8 -4.04 -10.65 1.38
C ILE A 8 -3.16 -11.83 0.97
N ASP A 9 -2.73 -12.65 1.91
CA ASP A 9 -1.98 -13.85 1.59
C ASP A 9 -2.81 -14.80 0.72
N GLY A 10 -4.10 -14.93 1.00
CA GLY A 10 -5.02 -15.71 0.19
C GLY A 10 -5.16 -15.16 -1.24
N VAL A 11 -5.23 -13.84 -1.40
CA VAL A 11 -5.24 -13.21 -2.72
C VAL A 11 -3.96 -13.51 -3.48
N LEU A 12 -2.81 -13.35 -2.84
CA LEU A 12 -1.51 -13.56 -3.48
C LEU A 12 -1.31 -15.02 -3.90
N VAL A 13 -1.74 -15.96 -3.08
CA VAL A 13 -1.69 -17.40 -3.43
C VAL A 13 -2.50 -17.69 -4.70
N ARG A 14 -3.69 -17.10 -4.83
CA ARG A 14 -4.51 -17.27 -6.06
C ARG A 14 -3.81 -16.74 -7.31
N HIS A 15 -2.90 -15.78 -7.15
CA HIS A 15 -2.11 -15.20 -8.25
C HIS A 15 -0.70 -15.77 -8.34
N GLY A 16 -0.43 -16.86 -7.63
CA GLY A 16 0.82 -17.62 -7.79
C GLY A 16 1.96 -17.23 -6.85
N ASP A 17 1.73 -16.33 -5.91
CA ASP A 17 2.75 -15.87 -4.95
C ASP A 17 2.46 -16.38 -3.55
N VAL A 18 3.42 -17.05 -2.94
CA VAL A 18 3.32 -17.58 -1.57
C VAL A 18 4.29 -16.83 -0.67
N HIS A 19 3.76 -16.31 0.44
CA HIS A 19 4.57 -15.59 1.42
C HIS A 19 5.58 -16.54 2.08
N ASP A 20 6.86 -16.19 2.03
CA ASP A 20 7.97 -16.97 2.55
C ASP A 20 8.96 -16.06 3.27
N GLY A 21 8.76 -15.83 4.56
CA GLY A 21 9.56 -14.89 5.34
C GLY A 21 9.41 -13.46 4.84
N LYS A 22 10.50 -12.83 4.46
CA LYS A 22 10.50 -11.48 3.86
C LYS A 22 10.26 -11.49 2.36
N MET A 23 10.33 -12.65 1.75
CA MET A 23 10.20 -12.82 0.30
C MET A 23 8.93 -13.58 -0.04
N PHE A 24 8.62 -13.64 -1.31
CA PHE A 24 7.53 -14.44 -1.84
C PHE A 24 8.11 -15.51 -2.74
N ARG A 25 7.64 -16.74 -2.57
CA ARG A 25 7.96 -17.84 -3.46
C ARG A 25 7.00 -17.80 -4.64
N VAL A 26 7.55 -17.75 -5.84
CA VAL A 26 6.76 -17.74 -7.07
C VAL A 26 6.49 -19.18 -7.48
N GLU A 27 5.27 -19.64 -7.31
CA GLU A 27 4.84 -20.96 -7.76
C GLU A 27 4.37 -20.94 -9.20
N ARG A 28 3.92 -19.78 -9.67
CA ARG A 28 3.46 -19.58 -11.04
C ARG A 28 3.77 -18.15 -11.47
N GLU A 29 4.59 -18.03 -12.51
CA GLU A 29 4.86 -16.73 -13.11
C GLU A 29 3.57 -16.14 -13.71
N ASN A 30 3.37 -14.84 -13.51
CA ASN A 30 2.23 -14.15 -14.06
C ASN A 30 2.49 -12.63 -14.13
N THR A 31 1.68 -11.95 -14.93
CA THR A 31 1.67 -10.50 -15.05
C THR A 31 0.32 -9.93 -14.60
N ASP A 32 -0.34 -10.61 -13.68
CA ASP A 32 -1.67 -10.21 -13.20
C ASP A 32 -1.63 -8.87 -12.49
N THR A 33 -2.70 -8.11 -12.64
CA THR A 33 -2.92 -6.87 -11.90
C THR A 33 -4.07 -7.07 -10.93
N VAL A 34 -3.82 -6.76 -9.66
CA VAL A 34 -4.83 -6.84 -8.60
C VAL A 34 -5.10 -5.42 -8.09
N VAL A 35 -6.35 -5.03 -8.03
CA VAL A 35 -6.76 -3.71 -7.53
C VAL A 35 -7.56 -3.90 -6.25
N LEU A 36 -7.16 -3.20 -5.20
CA LEU A 36 -7.83 -3.20 -3.91
C LEU A 36 -8.31 -1.80 -3.56
N PHE A 37 -9.57 -1.69 -3.17
CA PHE A 37 -10.14 -0.45 -2.66
C PHE A 37 -10.21 -0.54 -1.14
N CYS A 38 -9.54 0.37 -0.45
CA CYS A 38 -9.49 0.35 1.01
C CYS A 38 -9.25 1.75 1.58
N HIS A 39 -9.20 1.83 2.90
CA HIS A 39 -8.86 3.05 3.63
C HIS A 39 -7.42 2.99 4.12
N PHE A 40 -6.88 4.13 4.54
CA PHE A 40 -5.48 4.26 4.94
C PHE A 40 -5.06 3.28 6.05
N GLY A 41 -5.91 3.07 7.04
CA GLY A 41 -5.59 2.13 8.13
C GLY A 41 -5.35 0.71 7.63
N VAL A 42 -6.22 0.21 6.76
CA VAL A 42 -6.07 -1.10 6.13
C VAL A 42 -4.87 -1.12 5.21
N GLU A 43 -4.63 -0.05 4.47
CA GLU A 43 -3.44 0.09 3.62
C GLU A 43 -2.15 -0.07 4.43
N CYS A 44 -2.05 0.60 5.58
CA CYS A 44 -0.89 0.46 6.47
C CYS A 44 -0.67 -0.99 6.91
N VAL A 45 -1.74 -1.71 7.24
CA VAL A 45 -1.66 -3.12 7.62
C VAL A 45 -1.19 -3.98 6.44
N LEU A 46 -1.77 -3.78 5.27
CA LEU A 46 -1.39 -4.51 4.06
C LEU A 46 0.08 -4.30 3.72
N LEU A 47 0.54 -3.06 3.69
CA LEU A 47 1.92 -2.72 3.37
C LEU A 47 2.88 -3.27 4.42
N SER A 48 2.53 -3.18 5.69
CA SER A 48 3.37 -3.72 6.76
C SER A 48 3.57 -5.22 6.61
N HIS A 49 2.51 -5.94 6.27
CA HIS A 49 2.56 -7.38 6.09
C HIS A 49 3.36 -7.79 4.85
N ILE A 50 3.12 -7.12 3.74
CA ILE A 50 3.78 -7.44 2.46
C ILE A 50 5.26 -7.05 2.48
N MET A 51 5.58 -5.87 2.97
CA MET A 51 6.95 -5.32 2.91
C MET A 51 7.75 -5.48 4.20
N LYS A 52 7.14 -6.04 5.26
CA LYS A 52 7.77 -6.20 6.58
C LYS A 52 8.25 -4.89 7.17
N ILE A 53 7.41 -3.87 7.06
CA ILE A 53 7.59 -2.56 7.69
C ILE A 53 6.62 -2.44 8.85
N SER A 54 7.04 -1.78 9.94
CA SER A 54 6.17 -1.55 11.10
C SER A 54 4.90 -0.79 10.68
N PRO A 55 3.69 -1.27 11.02
CA PRO A 55 2.45 -0.55 10.73
C PRO A 55 2.36 0.78 11.49
N VAL A 56 3.00 0.88 12.66
CA VAL A 56 3.06 2.12 13.43
C VAL A 56 3.88 3.17 12.70
N VAL A 57 4.99 2.79 12.10
CA VAL A 57 5.81 3.70 11.28
C VAL A 57 5.03 4.22 10.09
N LEU A 58 4.29 3.35 9.40
CA LEU A 58 3.45 3.75 8.27
C LEU A 58 2.33 4.69 8.71
N TRP A 59 1.65 4.35 9.81
CA TRP A 59 0.53 5.13 10.31
C TRP A 59 0.92 6.55 10.73
N HIS A 60 2.05 6.69 11.42
CA HIS A 60 2.46 7.97 12.00
C HIS A 60 3.34 8.83 11.10
N ASN A 61 3.95 8.27 10.07
CA ASN A 61 4.92 9.00 9.27
C ASN A 61 4.50 9.18 7.80
N PHE A 62 3.39 8.58 7.37
CA PHE A 62 2.93 8.65 6.01
C PHE A 62 1.50 9.16 5.93
N VAL A 63 1.14 9.73 4.81
CA VAL A 63 -0.20 10.22 4.50
C VAL A 63 -0.62 9.66 3.16
N ALA A 64 -1.83 9.13 3.08
CA ALA A 64 -2.48 8.78 1.83
C ALA A 64 -3.82 9.49 1.77
N LEU A 65 -3.93 10.50 0.92
CA LEU A 65 -5.17 11.28 0.78
C LEU A 65 -6.27 10.44 0.12
N PRO A 66 -7.55 10.80 0.36
CA PRO A 66 -8.68 10.11 -0.29
C PRO A 66 -8.49 10.02 -1.80
N THR A 67 -8.85 8.89 -2.38
CA THR A 67 -8.69 8.52 -3.79
C THR A 67 -7.25 8.35 -4.25
N SER A 68 -6.26 8.50 -3.37
CA SER A 68 -4.87 8.27 -3.74
C SER A 68 -4.63 6.81 -4.13
N VAL A 69 -3.61 6.59 -4.94
CA VAL A 69 -3.25 5.26 -5.42
C VAL A 69 -1.85 4.90 -4.96
N THR A 70 -1.73 3.77 -4.30
CA THR A 70 -0.44 3.18 -3.94
C THR A 70 -0.21 1.98 -4.84
N THR A 71 0.92 1.92 -5.48
CA THR A 71 1.26 0.87 -6.45
C THR A 71 2.43 0.04 -5.96
N LEU A 72 2.21 -1.26 -5.87
CA LEU A 72 3.25 -2.24 -5.59
C LEU A 72 3.47 -3.07 -6.84
N ILE A 73 4.73 -3.35 -7.13
CA ILE A 73 5.11 -4.25 -8.22
C ILE A 73 5.99 -5.36 -7.66
N THR A 74 5.85 -6.55 -8.21
CA THR A 74 6.72 -7.66 -7.89
C THR A 74 7.98 -7.58 -8.72
N GLU A 75 9.09 -7.91 -8.11
CA GLU A 75 10.37 -8.05 -8.78
C GLU A 75 10.91 -9.45 -8.53
N GLU A 76 11.16 -10.17 -9.60
CA GLU A 76 11.71 -11.53 -9.56
C GLU A 76 13.13 -11.50 -10.12
N ARG A 77 14.13 -11.25 -9.26
CA ARG A 77 15.55 -11.24 -9.64
C ARG A 77 16.18 -12.61 -9.67
N GLU A 78 15.63 -13.51 -8.90
CA GLU A 78 16.05 -14.89 -8.82
C GLU A 78 14.85 -15.77 -9.11
N GLN A 79 15.03 -16.77 -9.96
CA GLN A 79 13.91 -17.63 -10.36
C GLN A 79 13.21 -18.22 -9.13
N GLY A 80 11.92 -18.07 -9.07
CA GLY A 80 11.09 -18.60 -8.01
C GLY A 80 11.00 -17.73 -6.75
N LYS A 81 11.67 -16.57 -6.70
CA LYS A 81 11.64 -15.67 -5.54
C LYS A 81 11.29 -14.26 -5.98
N ALA A 82 10.35 -13.64 -5.27
CA ALA A 82 9.91 -12.28 -5.55
C ALA A 82 9.89 -11.41 -4.29
N LEU A 83 10.10 -10.13 -4.50
CA LEU A 83 9.88 -9.08 -3.52
C LEU A 83 8.89 -8.08 -4.10
N PHE A 84 8.18 -7.39 -3.24
CA PHE A 84 7.35 -6.26 -3.65
C PHE A 84 8.12 -4.95 -3.50
N ARG A 85 8.04 -4.12 -4.53
CA ARG A 85 8.53 -2.75 -4.47
C ARG A 85 7.37 -1.79 -4.56
N CYS A 86 7.38 -0.77 -3.73
CA CYS A 86 6.43 0.33 -3.82
C CYS A 86 7.02 1.39 -4.74
N ASN A 87 6.46 1.55 -5.93
CA ASN A 87 6.94 2.55 -6.88
C ASN A 87 6.12 3.84 -6.87
N ALA A 88 5.00 3.86 -6.17
CA ALA A 88 4.21 5.05 -5.91
C ALA A 88 3.41 4.86 -4.63
N PHE A 89 3.47 5.82 -3.72
CA PHE A 89 2.69 5.82 -2.49
C PHE A 89 1.84 7.08 -2.43
N GLY A 90 0.52 6.90 -2.28
CA GLY A 90 -0.39 8.03 -2.14
C GLY A 90 -0.45 8.95 -3.35
N ASP A 91 -0.28 8.41 -4.54
CA ASP A 91 -0.30 9.18 -5.78
C ASP A 91 -1.69 9.76 -6.05
N ILE A 92 -1.74 11.08 -6.26
CA ILE A 92 -2.95 11.83 -6.59
C ILE A 92 -2.85 12.52 -7.95
N SER A 93 -1.95 12.07 -8.82
CA SER A 93 -1.74 12.69 -10.13
C SER A 93 -3.02 12.73 -10.98
N HIS A 94 -3.92 11.75 -10.81
CA HIS A 94 -5.22 11.73 -11.50
C HIS A 94 -6.11 12.89 -11.09
N LEU A 95 -6.05 13.35 -9.83
CA LEU A 95 -6.79 14.52 -9.37
C LEU A 95 -6.24 15.78 -10.05
N TYR A 96 -4.92 15.91 -10.08
CA TYR A 96 -4.27 17.03 -10.74
C TYR A 96 -4.60 17.06 -12.23
N ALA A 97 -4.53 15.93 -12.90
CA ALA A 97 -4.84 15.81 -14.32
C ALA A 97 -6.31 16.15 -14.62
N GLY A 98 -7.22 15.82 -13.69
CA GLY A 98 -8.66 16.12 -13.84
C GLY A 98 -9.06 17.51 -13.34
N GLY A 99 -8.12 18.31 -12.82
CA GLY A 99 -8.39 19.63 -12.29
C GLY A 99 -9.15 19.63 -10.97
N GLU A 100 -9.11 18.50 -10.23
CA GLU A 100 -9.81 18.35 -8.95
C GLU A 100 -8.86 18.58 -7.77
N PRO A 101 -9.28 19.32 -6.73
CA PRO A 101 -8.46 19.48 -5.53
C PRO A 101 -8.45 18.21 -4.69
N ALA A 102 -7.34 17.97 -3.99
CA ALA A 102 -7.28 16.90 -3.00
C ALA A 102 -8.18 17.22 -1.80
N SER A 103 -8.75 16.17 -1.19
CA SER A 103 -9.58 16.34 -0.01
C SER A 103 -8.81 16.91 1.16
N PHE A 104 -9.41 17.84 1.88
CA PHE A 104 -8.86 18.37 3.14
C PHE A 104 -9.00 17.39 4.31
N GLN A 105 -9.92 16.46 4.24
CA GLN A 105 -10.34 15.60 5.35
C GLN A 105 -9.24 14.71 5.91
N ALA A 106 -8.37 14.19 5.06
CA ALA A 106 -7.34 13.25 5.49
C ALA A 106 -5.98 13.90 5.78
N ARG A 107 -5.94 15.21 5.91
CA ARG A 107 -4.72 15.96 6.20
C ARG A 107 -4.51 16.12 7.69
N PHE A 108 -3.26 16.26 8.08
CA PHE A 108 -2.88 16.39 9.49
C PHE A 108 -2.43 17.82 9.81
N CYS A 109 -2.67 18.24 11.06
CA CYS A 109 -2.29 19.56 11.53
C CYS A 109 -0.77 19.66 11.66
N GLU A 110 -0.21 20.76 11.17
CA GLU A 110 1.21 21.03 11.35
C GLU A 110 1.53 21.49 12.76
N THR A 111 0.62 22.27 13.39
CA THR A 111 0.79 22.76 14.75
C THR A 111 -0.39 22.35 15.62
N TYR A 112 -0.11 22.12 16.91
CA TYR A 112 -1.14 21.72 17.86
C TYR A 112 -2.25 22.76 18.03
N SER A 113 -1.93 24.05 17.95
CA SER A 113 -2.88 25.13 18.18
C SER A 113 -3.66 25.59 16.94
N ASN A 114 -3.35 25.06 15.77
CA ASN A 114 -4.02 25.44 14.53
C ASN A 114 -4.51 24.20 13.77
N PHE A 115 -5.78 23.88 13.96
CA PHE A 115 -6.42 22.74 13.30
C PHE A 115 -7.01 23.08 11.92
N ASP A 116 -6.98 24.34 11.53
CA ASP A 116 -7.51 24.79 10.23
C ASP A 116 -6.50 24.67 9.11
N GLU A 117 -5.20 24.68 9.42
CA GLU A 117 -4.12 24.44 8.48
C GLU A 117 -3.64 23.00 8.59
N ARG A 118 -3.70 22.26 7.49
CA ARG A 118 -3.34 20.86 7.43
C ARG A 118 -2.54 20.55 6.16
N HIS A 119 -1.64 19.63 6.32
CA HIS A 119 -0.73 19.23 5.27
C HIS A 119 -0.88 17.77 4.86
#